data_21b6ae3b0bbf967f9ee5306c969f2e77
#
_entry.id   21b6ae3b0bbf967f9ee5306c969f2e77
#
_cell.length_a   1.000
_cell.length_b   1.000
_cell.length_c   1.000
_cell.angle_alpha   90.00
_cell.angle_beta   90.00
_cell.angle_gamma   90.00
#
_symmetry.space_group_name_H-M   'P 1'
#
loop_
_entity.id
_entity.type
_entity.pdbx_description
1 polymer ?
#
loop_
_entity_poly.entity_id
_entity_poly.type
_entity_poly.pdbx_seq_one_letter_code
_entity_poly.pdbx_strand_id
1 'polypeptide(L)'
;MISNLAYYIISAVIVLVILLGIYLMSRVKTARLGNGLSALGLLAATITILLKYEIIEIWQLHIYFQIGIIIGLVMAFKVKMINMPQMIALLNGLGGLASTIVGGFALYQIGAGADTFSIISSVLAILIGNITFVGSLIAALKLSRIISQKPVRIKFYGVFIILNIILMVALIFVSAFIKNIELIILLASLILSTLFGLIFSLSIGGADMPITISLLNSLSGVAASISGLAIGDPLLVAVGAIVGASGLILTRIMAKAMNKPVLHIIMGKTTISHKQPPKEKEELKETFIQTKDPYQIFDEAEEVIIVPGYGMAVAQAQFLVKELTDFIKSKGGHVRFAIHPVAGRMPGHMNVLLAEVDVDYDDLYDMDSINDDFKDTDLVIIIGANDVVNPSAKTEEGTPLYGMPILHVDEARNIFIFNYDTMPGYSGVDNPLYTSDVHLFLGDA
;
A
#
# COMPACT_ATOMS: atom_id res chain seq x y z
N MET A 1 -32.15 24.64 3.48
CA MET A 1 -32.34 23.17 3.67
C MET A 1 -32.42 22.43 2.35
N ILE A 2 -31.51 21.50 2.08
CA ILE A 2 -31.59 20.62 0.90
C ILE A 2 -32.69 19.58 1.17
N SER A 3 -33.64 19.44 0.25
CA SER A 3 -34.69 18.40 0.38
C SER A 3 -34.09 17.00 0.36
N ASN A 4 -34.72 16.01 0.99
CA ASN A 4 -34.21 14.63 1.00
C ASN A 4 -34.05 14.08 -0.42
N LEU A 5 -34.98 14.35 -1.33
CA LEU A 5 -34.89 13.92 -2.71
C LEU A 5 -33.68 14.54 -3.42
N ALA A 6 -33.44 15.84 -3.27
CA ALA A 6 -32.30 16.53 -3.84
C ALA A 6 -30.99 15.97 -3.26
N TYR A 7 -30.94 15.72 -1.95
CA TYR A 7 -29.80 15.11 -1.30
C TYR A 7 -29.44 13.72 -1.90
N TYR A 8 -30.43 12.84 -2.08
CA TYR A 8 -30.20 11.52 -2.67
C TYR A 8 -29.74 11.61 -4.14
N ILE A 9 -30.32 12.53 -4.93
CA ILE A 9 -29.90 12.71 -6.33
C ILE A 9 -28.45 13.23 -6.39
N ILE A 10 -28.12 14.26 -5.60
CA ILE A 10 -26.76 14.82 -5.54
C ILE A 10 -25.76 13.75 -5.07
N SER A 11 -26.12 12.98 -4.03
CA SER A 11 -25.30 11.89 -3.52
C SER A 11 -25.04 10.83 -4.58
N ALA A 12 -26.05 10.44 -5.36
CA ALA A 12 -25.87 9.48 -6.46
C ALA A 12 -24.92 10.01 -7.54
N VAL A 13 -25.03 11.28 -7.91
CA VAL A 13 -24.11 11.91 -8.87
C VAL A 13 -22.67 11.94 -8.33
N ILE A 14 -22.49 12.34 -7.07
CA ILE A 14 -21.16 12.36 -6.42
C ILE A 14 -20.54 10.96 -6.41
N VAL A 15 -21.30 9.94 -6.05
CA VAL A 15 -20.86 8.54 -6.06
C VAL A 15 -20.40 8.11 -7.44
N LEU A 16 -21.17 8.45 -8.50
CA LEU A 16 -20.78 8.16 -9.88
C LEU A 16 -19.50 8.89 -10.30
N VAL A 17 -19.33 10.15 -9.89
CA VAL A 17 -18.10 10.93 -10.14
C VAL A 17 -16.89 10.28 -9.46
N ILE A 18 -17.01 9.84 -8.22
CA ILE A 18 -15.94 9.15 -7.50
C ILE A 18 -15.62 7.80 -8.15
N LEU A 19 -16.62 7.01 -8.53
CA LEU A 19 -16.43 5.75 -9.27
C LEU A 19 -15.70 5.97 -10.59
N LEU A 20 -16.10 6.99 -11.36
CA LEU A 20 -15.43 7.36 -12.60
C LEU A 20 -13.98 7.78 -12.33
N GLY A 21 -13.74 8.56 -11.27
CA GLY A 21 -12.40 8.93 -10.85
C GLY A 21 -11.52 7.72 -10.54
N ILE A 22 -12.02 6.74 -9.76
CA ILE A 22 -11.32 5.49 -9.45
C ILE A 22 -11.07 4.67 -10.73
N TYR A 23 -12.05 4.59 -11.62
CA TYR A 23 -11.88 3.91 -12.91
C TYR A 23 -10.77 4.56 -13.76
N LEU A 24 -10.72 5.88 -13.84
CA LEU A 24 -9.67 6.60 -14.56
C LEU A 24 -8.29 6.44 -13.89
N MET A 25 -8.23 6.30 -12.57
CA MET A 25 -6.97 6.02 -11.84
C MET A 25 -6.44 4.60 -12.10
N SER A 26 -7.25 3.66 -12.58
CA SER A 26 -6.77 2.31 -12.93
C SER A 26 -5.84 2.28 -14.16
N ARG A 27 -5.80 3.36 -14.94
CA ARG A 27 -4.94 3.50 -16.12
C ARG A 27 -3.94 4.62 -15.90
N VAL A 28 -2.66 4.35 -16.11
CA VAL A 28 -1.57 5.30 -15.86
C VAL A 28 -1.79 6.62 -16.62
N LYS A 29 -2.15 6.59 -17.91
CA LYS A 29 -2.41 7.77 -18.75
C LYS A 29 -3.50 8.71 -18.22
N THR A 30 -4.52 8.17 -17.56
CA THR A 30 -5.68 8.94 -17.06
C THR A 30 -5.67 9.11 -15.55
N ALA A 31 -4.68 8.55 -14.84
CA ALA A 31 -4.62 8.55 -13.39
C ALA A 31 -4.65 9.96 -12.78
N ARG A 32 -3.94 10.92 -13.38
CA ARG A 32 -3.93 12.33 -12.94
C ARG A 32 -5.32 12.97 -13.01
N LEU A 33 -6.04 12.75 -14.12
CA LEU A 33 -7.42 13.22 -14.29
C LEU A 33 -8.36 12.53 -13.29
N GLY A 34 -8.23 11.20 -13.12
CA GLY A 34 -9.02 10.43 -12.18
C GLY A 34 -8.85 10.90 -10.74
N ASN A 35 -7.62 11.19 -10.33
CA ASN A 35 -7.33 11.73 -9.00
C ASN A 35 -7.98 13.10 -8.78
N GLY A 36 -7.86 14.02 -9.76
CA GLY A 36 -8.52 15.33 -9.72
C GLY A 36 -10.05 15.20 -9.62
N LEU A 37 -10.65 14.29 -10.40
CA LEU A 37 -12.08 14.07 -10.39
C LEU A 37 -12.56 13.49 -9.04
N SER A 38 -11.83 12.55 -8.46
CA SER A 38 -12.11 12.00 -7.13
C SER A 38 -12.01 13.06 -6.04
N ALA A 39 -11.00 13.92 -6.09
CA ALA A 39 -10.82 15.03 -5.16
C ALA A 39 -12.00 16.03 -5.23
N LEU A 40 -12.45 16.38 -6.45
CA LEU A 40 -13.63 17.21 -6.64
C LEU A 40 -14.90 16.53 -6.13
N GLY A 41 -15.04 15.22 -6.35
CA GLY A 41 -16.15 14.43 -5.82
C GLY A 41 -16.20 14.45 -4.29
N LEU A 42 -15.06 14.29 -3.62
CA LEU A 42 -14.97 14.35 -2.16
C LEU A 42 -15.25 15.75 -1.62
N LEU A 43 -14.77 16.79 -2.29
CA LEU A 43 -15.10 18.18 -1.92
C LEU A 43 -16.60 18.44 -2.04
N ALA A 44 -17.23 18.02 -3.15
CA ALA A 44 -18.65 18.12 -3.34
C ALA A 44 -19.46 17.34 -2.28
N ALA A 45 -19.00 16.14 -1.90
CA ALA A 45 -19.59 15.35 -0.83
C ALA A 45 -19.55 16.11 0.50
N THR A 46 -18.40 16.67 0.86
CA THR A 46 -18.23 17.46 2.08
C THR A 46 -19.18 18.66 2.11
N ILE A 47 -19.22 19.45 1.04
CA ILE A 47 -20.13 20.61 0.94
C ILE A 47 -21.60 20.18 1.04
N THR A 48 -21.97 19.08 0.37
CA THR A 48 -23.35 18.56 0.39
C THR A 48 -23.78 18.17 1.80
N ILE A 49 -22.91 17.50 2.57
CA ILE A 49 -23.18 17.12 3.97
C ILE A 49 -23.33 18.38 4.85
N LEU A 50 -22.41 19.33 4.71
CA LEU A 50 -22.46 20.58 5.48
C LEU A 50 -23.76 21.36 5.27
N LEU A 51 -24.23 21.41 4.01
CA LEU A 51 -25.48 22.07 3.64
C LEU A 51 -26.72 21.26 4.06
N LYS A 52 -26.64 19.92 3.99
CA LYS A 52 -27.75 19.03 4.35
C LYS A 52 -28.09 19.12 5.83
N TYR A 53 -27.08 19.10 6.68
CA TYR A 53 -27.24 19.07 8.15
C TYR A 53 -27.12 20.46 8.79
N GLU A 54 -27.03 21.52 7.99
CA GLU A 54 -26.94 22.93 8.43
C GLU A 54 -25.82 23.23 9.42
N ILE A 55 -24.75 22.44 9.36
CA ILE A 55 -23.59 22.60 10.24
C ILE A 55 -22.58 23.63 9.71
N ILE A 56 -22.84 24.21 8.53
CA ILE A 56 -21.98 25.23 7.93
C ILE A 56 -21.95 26.53 8.76
N GLU A 57 -22.95 26.80 9.57
CA GLU A 57 -23.02 27.98 10.43
C GLU A 57 -22.14 27.89 11.67
N ILE A 58 -21.60 26.71 11.98
CA ILE A 58 -20.76 26.48 13.14
C ILE A 58 -19.37 27.05 12.84
N TRP A 59 -19.04 28.22 13.39
CA TRP A 59 -17.77 28.91 13.15
C TRP A 59 -16.53 28.10 13.55
N GLN A 60 -16.62 27.28 14.62
CA GLN A 60 -15.53 26.39 15.05
C GLN A 60 -15.16 25.38 13.95
N LEU A 61 -16.14 24.93 13.15
CA LEU A 61 -15.91 23.99 12.07
C LEU A 61 -15.00 24.59 10.99
N HIS A 62 -15.17 25.88 10.68
CA HIS A 62 -14.31 26.56 9.70
C HIS A 62 -12.85 26.61 10.16
N ILE A 63 -12.60 26.80 11.47
CA ILE A 63 -11.25 26.76 12.01
C ILE A 63 -10.65 25.35 11.87
N TYR A 64 -11.41 24.30 12.19
CA TYR A 64 -10.94 22.93 12.05
C TYR A 64 -10.64 22.55 10.60
N PHE A 65 -11.47 23.00 9.66
CA PHE A 65 -11.19 22.82 8.23
C PHE A 65 -9.91 23.55 7.80
N GLN A 66 -9.72 24.79 8.21
CA GLN A 66 -8.50 25.54 7.90
C GLN A 66 -7.26 24.87 8.45
N ILE A 67 -7.28 24.39 9.70
CA ILE A 67 -6.19 23.63 10.28
C ILE A 67 -5.91 22.37 9.46
N GLY A 68 -6.95 21.61 9.10
CA GLY A 68 -6.83 20.42 8.27
C GLY A 68 -6.23 20.71 6.89
N ILE A 69 -6.67 21.79 6.24
CA ILE A 69 -6.15 22.23 4.93
C ILE A 69 -4.66 22.63 5.05
N ILE A 70 -4.29 23.40 6.07
CA ILE A 70 -2.89 23.81 6.28
C ILE A 70 -2.00 22.59 6.50
N ILE A 71 -2.42 21.66 7.38
CA ILE A 71 -1.68 20.42 7.61
C ILE A 71 -1.56 19.63 6.31
N GLY A 72 -2.66 19.43 5.59
CA GLY A 72 -2.68 18.71 4.31
C GLY A 72 -1.76 19.33 3.26
N LEU A 73 -1.76 20.66 3.11
CA LEU A 73 -0.87 21.36 2.20
C LEU A 73 0.61 21.23 2.60
N VAL A 74 0.93 21.39 3.88
CA VAL A 74 2.30 21.18 4.38
C VAL A 74 2.77 19.76 4.09
N MET A 75 1.91 18.77 4.32
CA MET A 75 2.20 17.38 4.02
C MET A 75 2.42 17.16 2.51
N ALA A 76 1.56 17.70 1.67
CA ALA A 76 1.65 17.55 0.21
C ALA A 76 2.94 18.13 -0.38
N PHE A 77 3.44 19.26 0.15
CA PHE A 77 4.64 19.92 -0.36
C PHE A 77 5.95 19.45 0.29
N LYS A 78 5.92 18.98 1.53
CA LYS A 78 7.15 18.64 2.27
C LYS A 78 7.48 17.14 2.30
N VAL A 79 6.51 16.27 2.05
CA VAL A 79 6.75 14.83 2.11
C VAL A 79 7.46 14.38 0.85
N LYS A 80 8.68 13.87 1.02
CA LYS A 80 9.43 13.24 -0.06
C LYS A 80 8.77 11.94 -0.50
N MET A 81 8.89 11.57 -1.78
CA MET A 81 8.28 10.36 -2.35
C MET A 81 8.68 9.08 -1.61
N ILE A 82 9.92 8.99 -1.14
CA ILE A 82 10.38 7.85 -0.33
C ILE A 82 9.58 7.66 0.97
N ASN A 83 8.98 8.72 1.50
CA ASN A 83 8.18 8.70 2.74
C ASN A 83 6.66 8.56 2.47
N MET A 84 6.24 8.42 1.21
CA MET A 84 4.82 8.26 0.87
C MET A 84 4.16 7.04 1.54
N PRO A 85 4.80 5.87 1.66
CA PRO A 85 4.19 4.72 2.34
C PRO A 85 3.83 5.01 3.80
N GLN A 86 4.68 5.73 4.53
CA GLN A 86 4.42 6.14 5.92
C GLN A 86 3.25 7.11 5.99
N MET A 87 3.21 8.05 5.04
CA MET A 87 2.14 9.02 4.92
C MET A 87 0.79 8.37 4.64
N ILE A 88 0.73 7.45 3.68
CA ILE A 88 -0.48 6.71 3.34
C ILE A 88 -0.97 5.92 4.56
N ALA A 89 -0.06 5.23 5.26
CA ALA A 89 -0.41 4.53 6.49
C ALA A 89 -1.00 5.49 7.54
N LEU A 90 -0.40 6.66 7.74
CA LEU A 90 -0.91 7.65 8.68
C LEU A 90 -2.32 8.15 8.30
N LEU A 91 -2.54 8.49 7.02
CA LEU A 91 -3.84 8.94 6.52
C LEU A 91 -4.92 7.87 6.67
N ASN A 92 -4.60 6.60 6.40
CA ASN A 92 -5.50 5.47 6.64
C ASN A 92 -5.87 5.38 8.14
N GLY A 93 -4.88 5.56 9.01
CA GLY A 93 -5.09 5.59 10.46
C GLY A 93 -6.02 6.72 10.89
N LEU A 94 -5.82 7.93 10.39
CA LEU A 94 -6.69 9.07 10.69
C LEU A 94 -8.14 8.83 10.21
N GLY A 95 -8.32 8.19 9.04
CA GLY A 95 -9.64 7.75 8.57
C GLY A 95 -10.30 6.73 9.51
N GLY A 96 -9.52 5.76 10.01
CA GLY A 96 -9.97 4.81 11.03
C GLY A 96 -10.34 5.49 12.35
N LEU A 97 -9.53 6.45 12.81
CA LEU A 97 -9.81 7.24 14.01
C LEU A 97 -11.11 8.05 13.86
N ALA A 98 -11.30 8.71 12.71
CA ALA A 98 -12.54 9.45 12.44
C ALA A 98 -13.77 8.53 12.52
N SER A 99 -13.71 7.33 11.92
CA SER A 99 -14.78 6.33 12.01
C SER A 99 -15.04 5.85 13.44
N THR A 100 -13.96 5.68 14.22
CA THR A 100 -14.05 5.32 15.66
C THR A 100 -14.79 6.40 16.46
N ILE A 101 -14.45 7.67 16.22
CA ILE A 101 -15.08 8.81 16.89
C ILE A 101 -16.57 8.91 16.51
N VAL A 102 -16.87 8.80 15.22
CA VAL A 102 -18.28 8.83 14.74
C VAL A 102 -19.07 7.69 15.35
N GLY A 103 -18.54 6.46 15.34
CA GLY A 103 -19.19 5.31 15.99
C GLY A 103 -19.39 5.49 17.50
N GLY A 104 -18.38 6.07 18.19
CA GLY A 104 -18.46 6.37 19.61
C GLY A 104 -19.53 7.41 19.94
N PHE A 105 -19.61 8.49 19.18
CA PHE A 105 -20.66 9.50 19.34
C PHE A 105 -22.04 8.94 19.00
N ALA A 106 -22.17 8.16 17.92
CA ALA A 106 -23.41 7.50 17.56
C ALA A 106 -23.88 6.60 18.71
N LEU A 107 -23.01 5.75 19.25
CA LEU A 107 -23.31 4.87 20.37
C LEU A 107 -23.76 5.65 21.63
N TYR A 108 -23.13 6.79 21.92
CA TYR A 108 -23.45 7.63 23.08
C TYR A 108 -24.77 8.39 22.94
N GLN A 109 -25.07 8.92 21.73
CA GLN A 109 -26.29 9.70 21.46
C GLN A 109 -27.55 8.86 21.40
N ILE A 110 -27.41 7.59 21.04
CA ILE A 110 -28.53 6.70 20.78
C ILE A 110 -29.43 6.46 22.01
N GLY A 111 -28.87 6.42 23.25
CA GLY A 111 -29.64 6.24 24.48
C GLY A 111 -30.51 4.98 24.52
N ALA A 112 -31.36 4.86 25.56
CA ALA A 112 -32.18 3.66 25.85
C ALA A 112 -33.26 3.30 24.83
N GLY A 113 -33.52 4.14 23.80
CA GLY A 113 -34.56 3.95 22.79
C GLY A 113 -34.09 3.55 21.40
N ALA A 114 -32.79 3.24 21.25
CA ALA A 114 -32.19 3.01 19.96
C ALA A 114 -32.62 1.72 19.25
N ASP A 115 -32.59 1.81 17.93
CA ASP A 115 -32.65 0.63 17.07
C ASP A 115 -31.36 -0.21 17.22
N THR A 116 -31.55 -1.53 17.41
CA THR A 116 -30.46 -2.50 17.56
C THR A 116 -29.48 -2.44 16.38
N PHE A 117 -29.94 -2.14 15.18
CA PHE A 117 -29.09 -2.01 13.99
C PHE A 117 -28.08 -0.87 14.14
N SER A 118 -28.51 0.29 14.62
CA SER A 118 -27.64 1.45 14.85
C SER A 118 -26.60 1.18 15.95
N ILE A 119 -26.99 0.46 17.02
CA ILE A 119 -26.05 0.04 18.08
C ILE A 119 -24.97 -0.88 17.52
N ILE A 120 -25.35 -1.94 16.80
CA ILE A 120 -24.41 -2.89 16.20
C ILE A 120 -23.48 -2.18 15.21
N SER A 121 -24.04 -1.32 14.36
CA SER A 121 -23.24 -0.54 13.39
C SER A 121 -22.26 0.37 14.10
N SER A 122 -22.66 1.03 15.19
CA SER A 122 -21.74 1.89 15.98
C SER A 122 -20.59 1.09 16.59
N VAL A 123 -20.87 -0.06 17.19
CA VAL A 123 -19.83 -0.92 17.79
C VAL A 123 -18.88 -1.46 16.71
N LEU A 124 -19.40 -1.88 15.57
CA LEU A 124 -18.58 -2.32 14.42
C LEU A 124 -17.71 -1.19 13.89
N ALA A 125 -18.23 0.05 13.79
CA ALA A 125 -17.48 1.21 13.36
C ALA A 125 -16.31 1.51 14.32
N ILE A 126 -16.54 1.42 15.64
CA ILE A 126 -15.52 1.58 16.67
C ILE A 126 -14.44 0.49 16.53
N LEU A 127 -14.85 -0.78 16.44
CA LEU A 127 -13.93 -1.90 16.38
C LEU A 127 -13.02 -1.82 15.15
N ILE A 128 -13.60 -1.73 13.94
CA ILE A 128 -12.86 -1.73 12.68
C ILE A 128 -12.05 -0.43 12.53
N GLY A 129 -12.65 0.71 12.90
CA GLY A 129 -11.99 2.00 12.85
C GLY A 129 -10.75 2.06 13.73
N ASN A 130 -10.85 1.60 14.99
CA ASN A 130 -9.72 1.62 15.92
C ASN A 130 -8.65 0.57 15.60
N ILE A 131 -9.02 -0.63 15.08
CA ILE A 131 -8.05 -1.58 14.52
C ILE A 131 -7.25 -0.90 13.41
N THR A 132 -7.95 -0.20 12.51
CA THR A 132 -7.32 0.51 11.39
C THR A 132 -6.41 1.63 11.89
N PHE A 133 -6.85 2.41 12.87
CA PHE A 133 -6.05 3.48 13.46
C PHE A 133 -4.75 2.97 14.09
N VAL A 134 -4.88 2.04 15.03
CA VAL A 134 -3.72 1.49 15.76
C VAL A 134 -2.80 0.71 14.82
N GLY A 135 -3.37 -0.11 13.95
CA GLY A 135 -2.62 -0.89 12.97
C GLY A 135 -1.81 -0.01 12.01
N SER A 136 -2.43 1.06 11.52
CA SER A 136 -1.80 2.01 10.61
C SER A 136 -0.72 2.85 11.29
N LEU A 137 -0.93 3.23 12.54
CA LEU A 137 0.08 3.96 13.32
C LEU A 137 1.34 3.09 13.49
N ILE A 138 1.18 1.82 13.88
CA ILE A 138 2.31 0.89 14.00
C ILE A 138 2.99 0.66 12.64
N ALA A 139 2.22 0.52 11.55
CA ALA A 139 2.77 0.39 10.20
C ALA A 139 3.61 1.63 9.82
N ALA A 140 3.10 2.85 10.07
CA ALA A 140 3.84 4.08 9.82
C ALA A 140 5.14 4.16 10.63
N LEU A 141 5.11 3.79 11.93
CA LEU A 141 6.29 3.78 12.79
C LEU A 141 7.33 2.74 12.35
N LYS A 142 6.91 1.56 11.87
CA LYS A 142 7.80 0.55 11.30
C LYS A 142 8.45 1.04 10.00
N LEU A 143 7.67 1.62 9.10
CA LEU A 143 8.17 2.13 7.82
C LEU A 143 9.13 3.30 8.01
N SER A 144 8.87 4.16 9.00
CA SER A 144 9.77 5.25 9.40
C SER A 144 11.02 4.77 10.15
N ARG A 145 11.17 3.45 10.39
CA ARG A 145 12.27 2.85 11.16
C ARG A 145 12.39 3.36 12.62
N ILE A 146 11.34 4.02 13.14
CA ILE A 146 11.29 4.42 14.56
C ILE A 146 11.21 3.18 15.44
N ILE A 147 10.46 2.16 14.98
CA ILE A 147 10.45 0.83 15.58
C ILE A 147 10.99 -0.20 14.59
N SER A 148 11.50 -1.32 15.12
CA SER A 148 12.09 -2.37 14.28
C SER A 148 11.12 -2.89 13.22
N GLN A 149 11.59 -3.02 11.98
CA GLN A 149 10.82 -3.60 10.88
C GLN A 149 10.69 -5.12 10.97
N LYS A 150 11.44 -5.77 11.87
CA LYS A 150 11.37 -7.21 12.07
C LYS A 150 10.02 -7.59 12.68
N PRO A 151 9.42 -8.73 12.28
CA PRO A 151 8.20 -9.22 12.88
C PRO A 151 8.44 -9.58 14.35
N VAL A 152 7.57 -9.12 15.24
CA VAL A 152 7.59 -9.52 16.64
C VAL A 152 6.90 -10.87 16.77
N ARG A 153 7.65 -11.91 17.18
CA ARG A 153 7.11 -13.23 17.38
C ARG A 153 6.43 -13.31 18.74
N ILE A 154 5.12 -13.40 18.75
CA ILE A 154 4.32 -13.56 19.95
C ILE A 154 4.01 -15.05 20.10
N LYS A 155 4.38 -15.64 21.26
CA LYS A 155 4.04 -17.03 21.57
C LYS A 155 2.50 -17.15 21.61
N PHE A 156 1.96 -18.16 20.95
CA PHE A 156 0.50 -18.39 20.82
C PHE A 156 -0.26 -17.26 20.08
N TYR A 157 0.37 -16.55 19.15
CA TYR A 157 -0.24 -15.47 18.36
C TYR A 157 -1.63 -15.84 17.81
N GLY A 158 -1.76 -17.02 17.17
CA GLY A 158 -3.04 -17.47 16.60
C GLY A 158 -4.15 -17.61 17.64
N VAL A 159 -3.81 -18.08 18.84
CA VAL A 159 -4.78 -18.22 19.94
C VAL A 159 -5.24 -16.82 20.40
N PHE A 160 -4.30 -15.88 20.57
CA PHE A 160 -4.64 -14.49 20.94
C PHE A 160 -5.56 -13.82 19.93
N ILE A 161 -5.26 -13.94 18.64
CA ILE A 161 -6.08 -13.34 17.56
C ILE A 161 -7.48 -13.97 17.55
N ILE A 162 -7.58 -15.30 17.61
CA ILE A 162 -8.89 -16.01 17.61
C ILE A 162 -9.70 -15.63 18.84
N LEU A 163 -9.08 -15.65 20.04
CA LEU A 163 -9.76 -15.28 21.28
C LEU A 163 -10.26 -13.82 21.22
N ASN A 164 -9.44 -12.91 20.72
CA ASN A 164 -9.81 -11.50 20.59
C ASN A 164 -10.99 -11.31 19.64
N ILE A 165 -10.99 -12.01 18.48
CA ILE A 165 -12.12 -12.00 17.55
C ILE A 165 -13.39 -12.53 18.21
N ILE A 166 -13.30 -13.65 18.95
CA ILE A 166 -14.44 -14.21 19.68
C ILE A 166 -15.00 -13.20 20.68
N LEU A 167 -14.12 -12.52 21.44
CA LEU A 167 -14.52 -11.49 22.40
C LEU A 167 -15.18 -10.28 21.73
N MET A 168 -14.67 -9.83 20.57
CA MET A 168 -15.30 -8.76 19.78
C MET A 168 -16.69 -9.16 19.30
N VAL A 169 -16.84 -10.37 18.76
CA VAL A 169 -18.15 -10.90 18.33
C VAL A 169 -19.10 -11.01 19.51
N ALA A 170 -18.65 -11.53 20.65
CA ALA A 170 -19.45 -11.58 21.87
C ALA A 170 -19.87 -10.19 22.33
N LEU A 171 -18.98 -9.20 22.26
CA LEU A 171 -19.28 -7.81 22.62
C LEU A 171 -20.38 -7.20 21.72
N ILE A 172 -20.35 -7.50 20.41
CA ILE A 172 -21.39 -7.07 19.46
C ILE A 172 -22.74 -7.70 19.87
N PHE A 173 -22.78 -8.98 20.20
CA PHE A 173 -24.02 -9.61 20.69
C PHE A 173 -24.49 -9.01 22.02
N VAL A 174 -23.59 -8.79 22.98
CA VAL A 174 -23.92 -8.16 24.27
C VAL A 174 -24.53 -6.78 24.05
N SER A 175 -23.94 -5.97 23.14
CA SER A 175 -24.42 -4.63 22.82
C SER A 175 -25.85 -4.61 22.23
N ALA A 176 -26.24 -5.68 21.53
CA ALA A 176 -27.56 -5.80 20.94
C ALA A 176 -28.68 -6.08 21.94
N PHE A 177 -28.36 -6.76 23.06
CA PHE A 177 -29.36 -7.24 24.00
C PHE A 177 -29.35 -6.52 25.35
N ILE A 178 -28.22 -5.97 25.79
CA ILE A 178 -28.08 -5.32 27.09
C ILE A 178 -28.03 -3.80 26.89
N LYS A 179 -28.98 -3.10 27.49
CA LYS A 179 -29.10 -1.62 27.45
C LYS A 179 -28.44 -0.97 28.65
N ASN A 180 -28.19 0.33 28.56
CA ASN A 180 -27.60 1.18 29.61
C ASN A 180 -26.17 0.81 30.03
N ILE A 181 -25.40 0.20 29.12
CA ILE A 181 -23.97 -0.12 29.32
C ILE A 181 -23.09 0.46 28.21
N GLU A 182 -23.56 1.52 27.53
CA GLU A 182 -22.92 2.09 26.35
C GLU A 182 -21.46 2.46 26.60
N LEU A 183 -21.15 3.05 27.77
CA LEU A 183 -19.80 3.40 28.16
C LEU A 183 -18.90 2.16 28.32
N ILE A 184 -19.44 1.08 28.91
CA ILE A 184 -18.69 -0.18 29.07
C ILE A 184 -18.43 -0.80 27.70
N ILE A 185 -19.41 -0.81 26.79
CA ILE A 185 -19.28 -1.29 25.43
C ILE A 185 -18.25 -0.47 24.67
N LEU A 186 -18.28 0.86 24.78
CA LEU A 186 -17.30 1.76 24.15
C LEU A 186 -15.87 1.43 24.63
N LEU A 187 -15.65 1.38 25.95
CA LEU A 187 -14.34 1.11 26.53
C LEU A 187 -13.85 -0.31 26.17
N ALA A 188 -14.72 -1.32 26.25
CA ALA A 188 -14.38 -2.69 25.86
C ALA A 188 -14.03 -2.79 24.38
N SER A 189 -14.79 -2.10 23.51
CA SER A 189 -14.52 -2.05 22.07
C SER A 189 -13.16 -1.41 21.79
N LEU A 190 -12.84 -0.31 22.43
CA LEU A 190 -11.54 0.37 22.29
C LEU A 190 -10.38 -0.53 22.76
N ILE A 191 -10.53 -1.19 23.91
CA ILE A 191 -9.49 -2.07 24.45
C ILE A 191 -9.23 -3.26 23.51
N LEU A 192 -10.29 -3.99 23.13
CA LEU A 192 -10.17 -5.16 22.27
C LEU A 192 -9.60 -4.82 20.89
N SER A 193 -10.09 -3.77 20.26
CA SER A 193 -9.62 -3.32 18.95
C SER A 193 -8.18 -2.79 18.99
N THR A 194 -7.79 -2.09 20.07
CA THR A 194 -6.40 -1.66 20.28
C THR A 194 -5.47 -2.86 20.43
N LEU A 195 -5.83 -3.85 21.24
CA LEU A 195 -5.03 -5.06 21.43
C LEU A 195 -4.89 -5.82 20.11
N PHE A 196 -5.97 -5.95 19.35
CA PHE A 196 -5.92 -6.58 18.02
C PHE A 196 -4.99 -5.82 17.07
N GLY A 197 -5.18 -4.51 16.92
CA GLY A 197 -4.40 -3.66 16.02
C GLY A 197 -2.90 -3.69 16.34
N LEU A 198 -2.54 -3.64 17.65
CA LEU A 198 -1.16 -3.74 18.12
C LEU A 198 -0.55 -5.12 17.79
N ILE A 199 -1.20 -6.20 18.23
CA ILE A 199 -0.70 -7.57 18.04
C ILE A 199 -0.57 -7.90 16.56
N PHE A 200 -1.58 -7.57 15.76
CA PHE A 200 -1.59 -7.77 14.32
C PHE A 200 -0.41 -7.05 13.64
N SER A 201 -0.30 -5.72 13.81
CA SER A 201 0.68 -4.93 13.06
C SER A 201 2.12 -5.14 13.56
N LEU A 202 2.34 -5.43 14.85
CA LEU A 202 3.67 -5.76 15.37
C LEU A 202 4.18 -7.10 14.81
N SER A 203 3.29 -8.05 14.56
CA SER A 203 3.66 -9.38 14.06
C SER A 203 4.02 -9.41 12.58
N ILE A 204 3.71 -8.35 11.82
CA ILE A 204 3.99 -8.27 10.39
C ILE A 204 5.38 -7.69 10.16
N GLY A 205 6.16 -8.31 9.28
CA GLY A 205 7.49 -7.84 8.87
C GLY A 205 7.43 -6.74 7.81
N GLY A 206 8.53 -6.01 7.65
CA GLY A 206 8.65 -4.92 6.67
C GLY A 206 8.38 -5.34 5.22
N ALA A 207 8.72 -6.58 4.86
CA ALA A 207 8.45 -7.15 3.54
C ALA A 207 6.96 -7.21 3.20
N ASP A 208 6.11 -7.55 4.18
CA ASP A 208 4.67 -7.73 4.00
C ASP A 208 3.88 -6.43 4.25
N MET A 209 4.57 -5.32 4.57
CA MET A 209 3.95 -4.02 4.83
C MET A 209 3.12 -3.47 3.66
N PRO A 210 3.52 -3.58 2.39
CA PRO A 210 2.70 -3.11 1.27
C PRO A 210 1.30 -3.71 1.25
N ILE A 211 1.19 -5.03 1.46
CA ILE A 211 -0.12 -5.72 1.53
C ILE A 211 -0.90 -5.25 2.76
N THR A 212 -0.20 -5.10 3.90
CA THR A 212 -0.80 -4.67 5.16
C THR A 212 -1.38 -3.26 5.05
N ILE A 213 -0.66 -2.33 4.44
CA ILE A 213 -1.14 -0.95 4.22
C ILE A 213 -2.37 -0.95 3.33
N SER A 214 -2.36 -1.75 2.25
CA SER A 214 -3.50 -1.90 1.36
C SER A 214 -4.73 -2.48 2.09
N LEU A 215 -4.53 -3.47 2.96
CA LEU A 215 -5.59 -4.04 3.80
C LEU A 215 -6.14 -3.01 4.79
N LEU A 216 -5.28 -2.25 5.47
CA LEU A 216 -5.69 -1.20 6.40
C LEU A 216 -6.43 -0.06 5.69
N ASN A 217 -6.04 0.28 4.45
CA ASN A 217 -6.78 1.20 3.60
C ASN A 217 -8.20 0.70 3.32
N SER A 218 -8.33 -0.57 2.96
CA SER A 218 -9.63 -1.20 2.78
C SER A 218 -10.48 -1.16 4.05
N LEU A 219 -9.89 -1.50 5.20
CA LEU A 219 -10.58 -1.46 6.50
C LEU A 219 -11.00 -0.03 6.86
N SER A 220 -10.22 1.00 6.51
CA SER A 220 -10.62 2.40 6.69
C SER A 220 -11.90 2.72 5.91
N GLY A 221 -11.99 2.30 4.64
CA GLY A 221 -13.19 2.46 3.82
C GLY A 221 -14.40 1.70 4.39
N VAL A 222 -14.21 0.44 4.81
CA VAL A 222 -15.25 -0.37 5.46
C VAL A 222 -15.74 0.30 6.75
N ALA A 223 -14.83 0.80 7.58
CA ALA A 223 -15.17 1.51 8.82
C ALA A 223 -16.01 2.77 8.53
N ALA A 224 -15.62 3.55 7.49
CA ALA A 224 -16.38 4.72 7.06
C ALA A 224 -17.79 4.35 6.58
N SER A 225 -17.92 3.26 5.79
CA SER A 225 -19.24 2.78 5.35
C SER A 225 -20.12 2.37 6.53
N ILE A 226 -19.58 1.64 7.49
CA ILE A 226 -20.31 1.21 8.69
C ILE A 226 -20.65 2.42 9.57
N SER A 227 -19.77 3.42 9.68
CA SER A 227 -20.08 4.68 10.36
C SER A 227 -21.26 5.38 9.70
N GLY A 228 -21.34 5.38 8.36
CA GLY A 228 -22.49 5.89 7.62
C GLY A 228 -23.79 5.15 7.96
N LEU A 229 -23.74 3.82 8.14
CA LEU A 229 -24.89 3.04 8.61
C LEU A 229 -25.31 3.42 10.04
N ALA A 230 -24.33 3.65 10.92
CA ALA A 230 -24.59 4.03 12.31
C ALA A 230 -25.32 5.37 12.45
N ILE A 231 -24.98 6.35 11.59
CA ILE A 231 -25.57 7.69 11.59
C ILE A 231 -26.70 7.88 10.56
N GLY A 232 -27.00 6.84 9.75
CA GLY A 232 -28.05 6.88 8.73
C GLY A 232 -27.72 7.76 7.52
N ASP A 233 -26.42 7.93 7.16
CA ASP A 233 -25.99 8.74 6.02
C ASP A 233 -25.63 7.88 4.80
N PRO A 234 -26.48 7.83 3.75
CA PRO A 234 -26.28 6.97 2.59
C PRO A 234 -25.11 7.40 1.71
N LEU A 235 -24.71 8.67 1.71
CA LEU A 235 -23.56 9.13 0.95
C LEU A 235 -22.28 8.58 1.55
N LEU A 236 -22.11 8.64 2.87
CA LEU A 236 -20.96 8.07 3.57
C LEU A 236 -20.92 6.55 3.44
N VAL A 237 -22.08 5.88 3.49
CA VAL A 237 -22.18 4.43 3.23
C VAL A 237 -21.63 4.08 1.86
N ALA A 238 -22.09 4.76 0.81
CA ALA A 238 -21.70 4.46 -0.57
C ALA A 238 -20.22 4.74 -0.84
N VAL A 239 -19.73 5.91 -0.44
CA VAL A 239 -18.33 6.30 -0.63
C VAL A 239 -17.41 5.36 0.15
N GLY A 240 -17.72 5.08 1.41
CA GLY A 240 -16.95 4.15 2.23
C GLY A 240 -16.91 2.73 1.65
N ALA A 241 -18.04 2.23 1.16
CA ALA A 241 -18.13 0.91 0.52
C ALA A 241 -17.27 0.82 -0.74
N ILE A 242 -17.27 1.85 -1.59
CA ILE A 242 -16.46 1.91 -2.80
C ILE A 242 -14.96 1.90 -2.45
N VAL A 243 -14.55 2.74 -1.51
CA VAL A 243 -13.15 2.80 -1.06
C VAL A 243 -12.74 1.48 -0.42
N GLY A 244 -13.59 0.89 0.42
CA GLY A 244 -13.34 -0.41 1.05
C GLY A 244 -13.19 -1.53 0.03
N ALA A 245 -14.10 -1.61 -0.94
CA ALA A 245 -14.07 -2.63 -1.99
C ALA A 245 -12.83 -2.48 -2.90
N SER A 246 -12.53 -1.26 -3.35
CA SER A 246 -11.34 -1.00 -4.18
C SER A 246 -10.05 -1.36 -3.44
N GLY A 247 -9.95 -1.03 -2.14
CA GLY A 247 -8.83 -1.41 -1.29
C GLY A 247 -8.69 -2.93 -1.12
N LEU A 248 -9.79 -3.68 -0.99
CA LEU A 248 -9.76 -5.16 -0.93
C LEU A 248 -9.27 -5.77 -2.24
N ILE A 249 -9.71 -5.24 -3.38
CA ILE A 249 -9.24 -5.70 -4.70
C ILE A 249 -7.73 -5.47 -4.81
N LEU A 250 -7.25 -4.28 -4.45
CA LEU A 250 -5.82 -3.95 -4.46
C LEU A 250 -5.03 -4.87 -3.52
N THR A 251 -5.54 -5.11 -2.30
CA THR A 251 -4.92 -6.04 -1.34
C THR A 251 -4.78 -7.44 -1.92
N ARG A 252 -5.82 -7.92 -2.63
CA ARG A 252 -5.80 -9.25 -3.28
C ARG A 252 -4.78 -9.32 -4.42
N ILE A 253 -4.70 -8.26 -5.24
CA ILE A 253 -3.71 -8.17 -6.33
C ILE A 253 -2.29 -8.19 -5.74
N MET A 254 -2.02 -7.38 -4.70
CA MET A 254 -0.72 -7.36 -4.03
C MET A 254 -0.35 -8.70 -3.39
N ALA A 255 -1.32 -9.34 -2.74
CA ALA A 255 -1.13 -10.66 -2.14
C ALA A 255 -0.80 -11.73 -3.20
N LYS A 256 -1.48 -11.70 -4.35
CA LYS A 256 -1.20 -12.57 -5.50
C LYS A 256 0.20 -12.30 -6.07
N ALA A 257 0.58 -11.04 -6.24
CA ALA A 257 1.90 -10.64 -6.76
C ALA A 257 3.06 -11.07 -5.84
N MET A 258 2.80 -11.25 -4.54
CA MET A 258 3.78 -11.79 -3.57
C MET A 258 3.62 -13.29 -3.31
N ASN A 259 2.76 -13.98 -4.05
CA ASN A 259 2.39 -15.39 -3.82
C ASN A 259 2.02 -15.70 -2.36
N LYS A 260 1.31 -14.79 -1.69
CA LYS A 260 0.91 -14.91 -0.28
C LYS A 260 -0.58 -14.73 -0.10
N PRO A 261 -1.30 -15.73 0.44
CA PRO A 261 -2.70 -15.54 0.82
C PRO A 261 -2.84 -14.45 1.89
N VAL A 262 -3.79 -13.54 1.72
CA VAL A 262 -4.07 -12.47 2.71
C VAL A 262 -4.31 -13.05 4.11
N LEU A 263 -4.97 -14.23 4.20
CA LEU A 263 -5.22 -14.91 5.46
C LEU A 263 -3.92 -15.30 6.20
N HIS A 264 -2.86 -15.67 5.47
CA HIS A 264 -1.56 -15.97 6.08
C HIS A 264 -0.95 -14.75 6.76
N ILE A 265 -1.13 -13.56 6.16
CA ILE A 265 -0.65 -12.30 6.73
C ILE A 265 -1.43 -11.98 8.01
N ILE A 266 -2.76 -12.10 7.98
CA ILE A 266 -3.62 -11.89 9.16
C ILE A 266 -3.26 -12.87 10.28
N MET A 267 -2.92 -14.12 9.95
CA MET A 267 -2.50 -15.13 10.92
C MET A 267 -1.04 -15.00 11.38
N GLY A 268 -0.34 -13.92 11.00
CA GLY A 268 1.05 -13.67 11.40
C GLY A 268 2.07 -14.65 10.82
N LYS A 269 1.72 -15.37 9.75
CA LYS A 269 2.64 -16.21 8.98
C LYS A 269 3.42 -15.33 8.01
N THR A 270 4.26 -14.45 8.57
CA THR A 270 5.06 -13.50 7.79
C THR A 270 6.29 -14.19 7.20
N THR A 271 6.89 -13.55 6.19
CA THR A 271 8.18 -13.97 5.63
C THR A 271 9.23 -13.95 6.71
N ILE A 272 9.72 -15.12 7.07
CA ILE A 272 10.84 -15.26 7.97
C ILE A 272 12.06 -15.33 7.06
N SER A 273 12.87 -14.28 7.08
CA SER A 273 14.24 -14.40 6.60
C SER A 273 14.91 -15.49 7.46
N HIS A 274 14.99 -16.71 6.95
CA HIS A 274 15.91 -17.67 7.50
C HIS A 274 17.31 -17.07 7.29
N LYS A 275 17.95 -16.67 8.37
CA LYS A 275 19.41 -16.60 8.34
C LYS A 275 19.87 -18.02 8.01
N GLN A 276 20.18 -18.26 6.75
CA GLN A 276 21.15 -19.31 6.47
C GLN A 276 22.38 -18.97 7.33
N PRO A 277 22.99 -19.96 8.00
CA PRO A 277 24.29 -19.72 8.63
C PRO A 277 25.17 -19.05 7.57
N PRO A 278 25.98 -18.06 7.95
CA PRO A 278 26.85 -17.43 6.97
C PRO A 278 27.63 -18.57 6.32
N LYS A 279 27.33 -18.86 5.05
CA LYS A 279 28.28 -19.58 4.22
C LYS A 279 29.55 -18.76 4.35
N GLU A 280 30.63 -19.37 4.79
CA GLU A 280 31.96 -18.75 4.80
C GLU A 280 32.05 -17.93 3.53
N LYS A 281 32.46 -16.68 3.68
CA LYS A 281 32.73 -15.81 2.53
C LYS A 281 33.76 -16.55 1.69
N GLU A 282 33.30 -17.35 0.74
CA GLU A 282 34.11 -17.61 -0.41
C GLU A 282 34.35 -16.23 -1.00
N GLU A 283 35.60 -15.77 -0.89
CA GLU A 283 36.08 -14.62 -1.63
C GLU A 283 35.58 -14.84 -3.05
N LEU A 284 34.66 -13.98 -3.51
CA LEU A 284 34.25 -13.96 -4.90
C LEU A 284 35.51 -13.80 -5.70
N LYS A 285 36.09 -14.93 -6.15
CA LYS A 285 37.14 -14.92 -7.14
C LYS A 285 36.54 -14.23 -8.33
N GLU A 286 37.10 -13.11 -8.67
CA GLU A 286 36.92 -12.41 -9.94
C GLU A 286 37.17 -13.38 -11.09
N THR A 287 36.19 -14.19 -11.42
CA THR A 287 36.20 -15.03 -12.61
C THR A 287 35.04 -14.62 -13.47
N PHE A 288 34.98 -13.30 -13.76
CA PHE A 288 34.11 -12.80 -14.82
C PHE A 288 34.85 -13.06 -16.14
N ILE A 289 34.43 -14.09 -16.87
CA ILE A 289 34.76 -14.21 -18.28
C ILE A 289 33.85 -13.21 -19.00
N GLN A 290 34.20 -11.93 -18.92
CA GLN A 290 33.54 -10.89 -19.68
C GLN A 290 34.00 -10.98 -21.13
N THR A 291 33.11 -11.44 -22.00
CA THR A 291 33.40 -11.57 -23.43
C THR A 291 33.25 -10.24 -24.20
N LYS A 292 32.61 -9.22 -23.60
CA LYS A 292 32.43 -7.88 -24.23
C LYS A 292 32.67 -6.77 -23.20
N ASP A 293 33.23 -5.64 -23.67
CA ASP A 293 33.32 -4.42 -22.88
C ASP A 293 31.95 -3.85 -22.58
N PRO A 294 31.61 -3.53 -21.31
CA PRO A 294 30.31 -2.92 -20.94
C PRO A 294 29.96 -1.66 -21.76
N TYR A 295 30.95 -0.86 -22.09
CA TYR A 295 30.76 0.34 -22.92
C TYR A 295 30.31 -0.01 -24.35
N GLN A 296 30.86 -1.08 -24.93
CA GLN A 296 30.43 -1.54 -26.26
C GLN A 296 28.99 -2.07 -26.22
N ILE A 297 28.64 -2.87 -25.22
CA ILE A 297 27.28 -3.39 -25.04
C ILE A 297 26.29 -2.21 -24.95
N PHE A 298 26.61 -1.20 -24.15
CA PHE A 298 25.78 -0.04 -23.94
C PHE A 298 25.62 0.81 -25.22
N ASP A 299 26.69 0.96 -26.00
CA ASP A 299 26.67 1.74 -27.23
C ASP A 299 25.96 1.05 -28.40
N GLU A 300 25.94 -0.31 -28.42
CA GLU A 300 25.30 -1.13 -29.43
C GLU A 300 23.83 -1.45 -29.12
N ALA A 301 23.36 -1.22 -27.89
CA ALA A 301 22.01 -1.57 -27.45
C ALA A 301 20.95 -0.60 -28.02
N GLU A 302 20.02 -1.12 -28.82
CA GLU A 302 18.88 -0.39 -29.36
C GLU A 302 17.63 -0.59 -28.51
N GLU A 303 17.33 -1.83 -28.07
CA GLU A 303 16.19 -2.17 -27.21
C GLU A 303 16.65 -2.34 -25.75
N VAL A 304 16.27 -1.38 -24.90
CA VAL A 304 16.70 -1.33 -23.49
C VAL A 304 15.49 -1.41 -22.58
N ILE A 305 15.53 -2.33 -21.59
CA ILE A 305 14.55 -2.38 -20.51
C ILE A 305 15.21 -1.99 -19.19
N ILE A 306 14.65 -1.00 -18.50
CA ILE A 306 15.08 -0.59 -17.15
C ILE A 306 14.15 -1.20 -16.11
N VAL A 307 14.74 -1.86 -15.11
CA VAL A 307 14.02 -2.49 -14.00
C VAL A 307 14.29 -1.70 -12.72
N PRO A 308 13.39 -0.76 -12.34
CA PRO A 308 13.56 0.02 -11.12
C PRO A 308 13.14 -0.80 -9.89
N GLY A 309 13.97 -0.73 -8.85
CA GLY A 309 13.71 -1.38 -7.56
C GLY A 309 13.70 -0.41 -6.39
N TYR A 310 13.57 -0.97 -5.19
CA TYR A 310 13.55 -0.16 -3.97
C TYR A 310 14.88 0.56 -3.71
N GLY A 311 16.00 0.01 -4.12
CA GLY A 311 17.31 0.66 -4.02
C GLY A 311 17.35 1.99 -4.76
N MET A 312 16.79 2.07 -5.97
CA MET A 312 16.64 3.32 -6.72
C MET A 312 15.90 4.39 -5.91
N ALA A 313 14.82 4.00 -5.21
CA ALA A 313 14.06 4.91 -4.35
C ALA A 313 14.88 5.40 -3.14
N VAL A 314 15.68 4.52 -2.54
CA VAL A 314 16.52 4.85 -1.36
C VAL A 314 17.64 5.82 -1.75
N ALA A 315 18.31 5.56 -2.86
CA ALA A 315 19.37 6.40 -3.41
C ALA A 315 18.85 7.70 -4.05
N GLN A 316 17.52 7.82 -4.25
CA GLN A 316 16.90 8.92 -5.02
C GLN A 316 17.47 9.00 -6.45
N ALA A 317 17.81 7.85 -7.04
CA ALA A 317 18.47 7.76 -8.34
C ALA A 317 17.52 7.94 -9.53
N GLN A 318 16.21 8.17 -9.33
CA GLN A 318 15.24 8.39 -10.40
C GLN A 318 15.62 9.55 -11.33
N PHE A 319 16.33 10.57 -10.82
CA PHE A 319 16.80 11.69 -11.63
C PHE A 319 17.89 11.25 -12.61
N LEU A 320 18.86 10.47 -12.14
CA LEU A 320 19.95 9.90 -12.98
C LEU A 320 19.36 8.88 -13.98
N VAL A 321 18.37 8.12 -13.57
CA VAL A 321 17.66 7.17 -14.46
C VAL A 321 16.93 7.91 -15.57
N LYS A 322 16.36 9.07 -15.30
CA LYS A 322 15.78 9.92 -16.34
C LYS A 322 16.81 10.45 -17.31
N GLU A 323 17.95 10.95 -16.81
CA GLU A 323 19.06 11.42 -17.65
C GLU A 323 19.61 10.28 -18.53
N LEU A 324 19.77 9.08 -17.96
CA LEU A 324 20.17 7.89 -18.70
C LEU A 324 19.16 7.54 -19.80
N THR A 325 17.86 7.59 -19.48
CA THR A 325 16.78 7.33 -20.44
C THR A 325 16.82 8.32 -21.60
N ASP A 326 16.95 9.61 -21.29
CA ASP A 326 17.01 10.66 -22.31
C ASP A 326 18.26 10.54 -23.17
N PHE A 327 19.39 10.13 -22.58
CA PHE A 327 20.64 9.88 -23.30
C PHE A 327 20.48 8.71 -24.29
N ILE A 328 19.94 7.56 -23.87
CA ILE A 328 19.70 6.42 -24.72
C ILE A 328 18.75 6.80 -25.89
N LYS A 329 17.65 7.47 -25.59
CA LYS A 329 16.70 7.95 -26.61
C LYS A 329 17.33 8.93 -27.58
N SER A 330 18.23 9.79 -27.11
CA SER A 330 18.96 10.75 -27.99
C SER A 330 19.88 10.07 -28.99
N LYS A 331 20.36 8.84 -28.67
CA LYS A 331 21.14 7.99 -29.60
C LYS A 331 20.26 7.16 -30.54
N GLY A 332 18.93 7.23 -30.44
CA GLY A 332 17.98 6.48 -31.25
C GLY A 332 17.52 5.16 -30.63
N GLY A 333 17.96 4.83 -29.40
CA GLY A 333 17.52 3.64 -28.68
C GLY A 333 16.10 3.78 -28.11
N HIS A 334 15.44 2.65 -27.93
CA HIS A 334 14.13 2.54 -27.29
C HIS A 334 14.28 2.11 -25.85
N VAL A 335 13.68 2.87 -24.91
CA VAL A 335 13.73 2.57 -23.48
C VAL A 335 12.32 2.26 -22.97
N ARG A 336 12.18 1.12 -22.30
CA ARG A 336 10.95 0.70 -21.61
C ARG A 336 11.26 0.40 -20.14
N PHE A 337 10.30 0.65 -19.27
CA PHE A 337 10.43 0.36 -17.84
C PHE A 337 9.58 -0.84 -17.48
N ALA A 338 10.19 -1.88 -16.93
CA ALA A 338 9.50 -3.06 -16.41
C ALA A 338 9.16 -2.87 -14.94
N ILE A 339 7.88 -2.65 -14.66
CA ILE A 339 7.41 -2.36 -13.31
C ILE A 339 6.84 -3.61 -12.65
N HIS A 340 7.50 -4.07 -11.61
CA HIS A 340 6.95 -5.14 -10.79
C HIS A 340 5.93 -4.58 -9.77
N PRO A 341 4.73 -5.18 -9.61
CA PRO A 341 3.66 -4.63 -8.78
C PRO A 341 4.01 -4.49 -7.30
N VAL A 342 5.01 -5.25 -6.81
CA VAL A 342 5.48 -5.18 -5.41
C VAL A 342 6.88 -4.57 -5.27
N ALA A 343 7.46 -4.01 -6.34
CA ALA A 343 8.69 -3.25 -6.24
C ALA A 343 8.47 -2.01 -5.36
N GLY A 344 9.28 -1.86 -4.32
CA GLY A 344 9.16 -0.74 -3.39
C GLY A 344 8.50 -1.07 -2.06
N ARG A 345 7.73 -0.13 -1.50
CA ARG A 345 7.09 -0.21 -0.17
C ARG A 345 5.61 0.15 -0.17
N MET A 346 5.04 0.45 -1.31
CA MET A 346 3.62 0.69 -1.51
C MET A 346 3.23 0.29 -2.93
N PRO A 347 1.94 0.03 -3.22
CA PRO A 347 1.46 -0.17 -4.58
C PRO A 347 1.82 1.02 -5.48
N GLY A 348 2.36 0.73 -6.67
CA GLY A 348 2.73 1.78 -7.63
C GLY A 348 3.92 2.66 -7.23
N HIS A 349 4.74 2.24 -6.26
CA HIS A 349 5.88 3.04 -5.78
C HIS A 349 6.81 3.48 -6.92
N MET A 350 7.16 2.56 -7.82
CA MET A 350 8.04 2.88 -8.95
C MET A 350 7.38 3.81 -9.96
N ASN A 351 6.09 3.64 -10.24
CA ASN A 351 5.34 4.52 -11.12
C ASN A 351 5.33 5.96 -10.61
N VAL A 352 5.15 6.15 -9.29
CA VAL A 352 5.15 7.48 -8.66
C VAL A 352 6.52 8.13 -8.75
N LEU A 353 7.62 7.38 -8.50
CA LEU A 353 8.99 7.90 -8.59
C LEU A 353 9.37 8.28 -10.02
N LEU A 354 8.99 7.46 -11.00
CA LEU A 354 9.26 7.75 -12.41
C LEU A 354 8.39 8.92 -12.92
N ALA A 355 7.17 9.07 -12.41
CA ALA A 355 6.33 10.23 -12.70
C ALA A 355 6.86 11.54 -12.09
N GLU A 356 7.59 11.47 -10.96
CA GLU A 356 8.23 12.63 -10.33
C GLU A 356 9.27 13.29 -11.27
N VAL A 357 9.90 12.48 -12.10
CA VAL A 357 10.95 12.91 -13.05
C VAL A 357 10.45 12.98 -14.50
N ASP A 358 9.14 13.03 -14.70
CA ASP A 358 8.50 13.16 -16.01
C ASP A 358 8.93 12.08 -17.02
N VAL A 359 9.06 10.81 -16.57
CA VAL A 359 9.14 9.67 -17.48
C VAL A 359 7.79 9.50 -18.16
N ASP A 360 7.82 9.29 -19.48
CA ASP A 360 6.59 9.10 -20.24
C ASP A 360 5.85 7.83 -19.76
N TYR A 361 4.56 7.99 -19.55
CA TYR A 361 3.72 6.85 -19.14
C TYR A 361 3.62 5.76 -20.19
N ASP A 362 3.85 6.08 -21.47
CA ASP A 362 3.87 5.11 -22.56
C ASP A 362 5.09 4.20 -22.52
N ASP A 363 6.14 4.58 -21.77
CA ASP A 363 7.32 3.76 -21.52
C ASP A 363 7.17 2.84 -20.30
N LEU A 364 6.10 2.97 -19.49
CA LEU A 364 5.88 2.17 -18.30
C LEU A 364 5.02 0.94 -18.60
N TYR A 365 5.58 -0.23 -18.40
CA TYR A 365 4.95 -1.52 -18.67
C TYR A 365 4.79 -2.35 -17.39
N ASP A 366 3.63 -2.95 -17.24
CA ASP A 366 3.39 -3.93 -16.18
C ASP A 366 4.11 -5.25 -16.49
N MET A 367 4.44 -6.01 -15.44
CA MET A 367 5.13 -7.29 -15.53
C MET A 367 4.48 -8.25 -16.54
N ASP A 368 3.15 -8.41 -16.51
CA ASP A 368 2.42 -9.33 -17.38
C ASP A 368 2.50 -8.93 -18.88
N SER A 369 2.71 -7.65 -19.17
CA SER A 369 2.79 -7.13 -20.53
C SER A 369 4.20 -7.12 -21.10
N ILE A 370 5.25 -7.13 -20.26
CA ILE A 370 6.64 -6.96 -20.70
C ILE A 370 7.48 -8.23 -20.57
N ASN A 371 7.02 -9.23 -19.80
CA ASN A 371 7.84 -10.41 -19.50
C ASN A 371 8.27 -11.21 -20.75
N ASP A 372 7.42 -11.26 -21.78
CA ASP A 372 7.77 -11.96 -23.00
C ASP A 372 8.78 -11.20 -23.87
N ASP A 373 8.94 -9.89 -23.67
CA ASP A 373 9.81 -9.02 -24.47
C ASP A 373 11.28 -9.08 -24.03
N PHE A 374 11.59 -9.63 -22.84
CA PHE A 374 12.98 -9.75 -22.37
C PHE A 374 13.84 -10.57 -23.33
N LYS A 375 13.28 -11.55 -24.02
CA LYS A 375 14.00 -12.40 -25.03
C LYS A 375 14.57 -11.61 -26.19
N ASP A 376 13.87 -10.53 -26.57
CA ASP A 376 14.23 -9.69 -27.71
C ASP A 376 14.96 -8.41 -27.28
N THR A 377 15.26 -8.28 -25.99
CA THR A 377 15.92 -7.11 -25.39
C THR A 377 17.42 -7.23 -25.47
N ASP A 378 18.08 -6.19 -25.98
CA ASP A 378 19.56 -6.16 -26.11
C ASP A 378 20.24 -5.95 -24.75
N LEU A 379 19.67 -5.07 -23.91
CA LEU A 379 20.22 -4.73 -22.62
C LEU A 379 19.13 -4.53 -21.56
N VAL A 380 19.24 -5.21 -20.44
CA VAL A 380 18.46 -4.96 -19.23
C VAL A 380 19.31 -4.23 -18.20
N ILE A 381 18.79 -3.13 -17.66
CA ILE A 381 19.44 -2.35 -16.61
C ILE A 381 18.61 -2.45 -15.33
N ILE A 382 19.15 -3.17 -14.34
CA ILE A 382 18.49 -3.37 -13.04
C ILE A 382 19.06 -2.35 -12.05
N ILE A 383 18.18 -1.57 -11.41
CA ILE A 383 18.59 -0.49 -10.49
C ILE A 383 17.93 -0.70 -9.14
N GLY A 384 18.67 -1.22 -8.18
CA GLY A 384 18.20 -1.41 -6.81
C GLY A 384 17.07 -2.43 -6.65
N ALA A 385 16.98 -3.42 -7.54
CA ALA A 385 16.03 -4.53 -7.44
C ALA A 385 16.78 -5.83 -7.07
N ASN A 386 16.11 -6.73 -6.33
CA ASN A 386 16.64 -8.03 -5.94
C ASN A 386 15.54 -9.12 -6.05
N ASP A 387 14.68 -9.30 -5.05
CA ASP A 387 13.70 -10.39 -5.01
C ASP A 387 12.79 -10.46 -6.26
N VAL A 388 12.43 -9.31 -6.83
CA VAL A 388 11.54 -9.19 -7.99
C VAL A 388 12.15 -9.66 -9.32
N VAL A 389 13.46 -9.89 -9.34
CA VAL A 389 14.24 -10.39 -10.47
C VAL A 389 14.99 -11.68 -10.15
N ASN A 390 14.71 -12.31 -9.01
CA ASN A 390 15.46 -13.45 -8.51
C ASN A 390 14.96 -14.78 -9.12
N PRO A 391 15.74 -15.48 -9.94
CA PRO A 391 15.34 -16.74 -10.57
C PRO A 391 15.04 -17.88 -9.58
N SER A 392 15.55 -17.82 -8.33
CA SER A 392 15.22 -18.80 -7.28
C SER A 392 13.70 -18.89 -7.00
N ALA A 393 12.94 -17.87 -7.38
CA ALA A 393 11.47 -17.92 -7.33
C ALA A 393 10.88 -19.04 -8.20
N LYS A 394 11.57 -19.43 -9.28
CA LYS A 394 11.15 -20.50 -10.19
C LYS A 394 11.62 -21.89 -9.70
N THR A 395 12.72 -21.98 -8.97
CA THR A 395 13.47 -23.23 -8.76
C THR A 395 13.60 -23.67 -7.32
N GLU A 396 13.67 -22.77 -6.33
CA GLU A 396 13.97 -23.12 -4.94
C GLU A 396 12.71 -23.39 -4.11
N GLU A 397 12.19 -24.62 -4.17
CA GLU A 397 11.06 -25.05 -3.34
C GLU A 397 11.35 -24.90 -1.85
N GLY A 398 10.33 -24.49 -1.09
CA GLY A 398 10.41 -24.31 0.37
C GLY A 398 11.00 -22.99 0.83
N THR A 399 11.45 -22.12 -0.09
CA THR A 399 11.84 -20.76 0.23
C THR A 399 10.64 -19.80 0.25
N PRO A 400 10.72 -18.66 0.96
CA PRO A 400 9.67 -17.64 0.94
C PRO A 400 9.41 -17.01 -0.43
N LEU A 401 10.35 -17.18 -1.36
CA LEU A 401 10.31 -16.61 -2.70
C LEU A 401 9.63 -17.54 -3.70
N TYR A 402 9.65 -18.86 -3.45
CA TYR A 402 9.14 -19.85 -4.39
C TYR A 402 7.70 -19.59 -4.86
N GLY A 403 7.49 -19.61 -6.17
CA GLY A 403 6.21 -19.34 -6.80
C GLY A 403 5.81 -17.87 -6.83
N MET A 404 6.67 -16.93 -6.38
CA MET A 404 6.45 -15.51 -6.59
C MET A 404 6.63 -15.19 -8.08
N PRO A 405 5.67 -14.49 -8.72
CA PRO A 405 5.91 -13.95 -10.06
C PRO A 405 7.10 -13.00 -10.06
N ILE A 406 7.97 -13.08 -11.05
CA ILE A 406 9.17 -12.25 -11.20
C ILE A 406 9.28 -11.70 -12.63
N LEU A 407 10.10 -10.68 -12.80
CA LEU A 407 10.51 -10.20 -14.11
C LEU A 407 11.57 -11.15 -14.69
N HIS A 408 11.38 -11.57 -15.94
CA HIS A 408 12.23 -12.56 -16.62
C HIS A 408 13.51 -11.96 -17.19
N VAL A 409 14.22 -11.18 -16.39
CA VAL A 409 15.45 -10.49 -16.79
C VAL A 409 16.55 -11.47 -17.22
N ASP A 410 16.51 -12.70 -16.71
CA ASP A 410 17.40 -13.82 -17.03
C ASP A 410 17.31 -14.28 -18.51
N GLU A 411 16.30 -13.83 -19.26
CA GLU A 411 16.10 -14.16 -20.67
C GLU A 411 16.72 -13.12 -21.63
N ALA A 412 17.19 -11.98 -21.12
CA ALA A 412 17.77 -10.91 -21.94
C ALA A 412 19.21 -11.23 -22.40
N ARG A 413 19.65 -10.58 -23.48
CA ARG A 413 20.99 -10.81 -24.05
C ARG A 413 22.12 -10.33 -23.14
N ASN A 414 21.96 -9.16 -22.54
CA ASN A 414 22.94 -8.57 -21.61
C ASN A 414 22.22 -7.99 -20.41
N ILE A 415 22.82 -8.09 -19.22
CA ILE A 415 22.24 -7.62 -17.97
C ILE A 415 23.26 -6.78 -17.21
N PHE A 416 22.89 -5.53 -16.92
CA PHE A 416 23.62 -4.64 -16.03
C PHE A 416 22.87 -4.50 -14.72
N ILE A 417 23.56 -4.70 -13.60
CA ILE A 417 22.97 -4.64 -12.26
C ILE A 417 23.67 -3.55 -11.45
N PHE A 418 22.92 -2.56 -11.03
CA PHE A 418 23.36 -1.51 -10.12
C PHE A 418 22.70 -1.74 -8.76
N ASN A 419 23.48 -2.21 -7.79
CA ASN A 419 23.01 -2.47 -6.44
C ASN A 419 24.06 -2.05 -5.40
N TYR A 420 23.60 -1.69 -4.19
CA TYR A 420 24.48 -1.32 -3.09
C TYR A 420 25.35 -2.49 -2.64
N ASP A 421 24.78 -3.69 -2.58
CA ASP A 421 25.43 -4.94 -2.22
C ASP A 421 24.73 -6.15 -2.88
N THR A 422 25.29 -7.34 -2.68
CA THR A 422 24.72 -8.61 -3.15
C THR A 422 23.93 -9.36 -2.08
N MET A 423 23.65 -8.69 -0.94
CA MET A 423 22.94 -9.34 0.16
C MET A 423 21.50 -9.69 -0.24
N PRO A 424 20.97 -10.79 0.30
CA PRO A 424 19.58 -11.17 0.05
C PRO A 424 18.59 -10.05 0.34
N GLY A 425 17.55 -9.95 -0.48
CA GLY A 425 16.45 -9.01 -0.27
C GLY A 425 15.61 -9.36 0.96
N TYR A 426 14.35 -8.92 0.96
CA TYR A 426 13.43 -9.20 2.08
C TYR A 426 13.08 -10.67 2.23
N SER A 427 13.15 -11.46 1.15
CA SER A 427 12.92 -12.91 1.19
C SER A 427 13.99 -13.64 1.99
N GLY A 428 15.19 -13.06 2.09
CA GLY A 428 16.37 -13.70 2.67
C GLY A 428 16.94 -14.85 1.82
N VAL A 429 16.58 -14.89 0.54
CA VAL A 429 17.06 -15.89 -0.44
C VAL A 429 18.14 -15.25 -1.30
N ASP A 430 19.26 -15.96 -1.46
CA ASP A 430 20.36 -15.52 -2.32
C ASP A 430 19.88 -15.42 -3.77
N ASN A 431 20.39 -14.44 -4.50
CA ASN A 431 20.03 -14.23 -5.89
C ASN A 431 21.12 -14.82 -6.81
N PRO A 432 20.86 -15.96 -7.49
CA PRO A 432 21.84 -16.58 -8.38
C PRO A 432 22.17 -15.72 -9.60
N LEU A 433 21.35 -14.69 -9.90
CA LEU A 433 21.65 -13.76 -10.98
C LEU A 433 22.99 -13.03 -10.76
N TYR A 434 23.37 -12.76 -9.51
CA TYR A 434 24.65 -12.09 -9.20
C TYR A 434 25.89 -12.96 -9.46
N THR A 435 25.71 -14.24 -9.64
CA THR A 435 26.80 -15.20 -9.96
C THR A 435 26.75 -15.72 -11.39
N SER A 436 25.79 -15.24 -12.19
CA SER A 436 25.65 -15.56 -13.61
C SER A 436 26.49 -14.59 -14.47
N ASP A 437 26.43 -14.74 -15.79
CA ASP A 437 27.16 -13.89 -16.75
C ASP A 437 26.46 -12.52 -16.87
N VAL A 438 26.68 -11.66 -15.88
CA VAL A 438 26.08 -10.31 -15.77
C VAL A 438 27.16 -9.28 -15.40
N HIS A 439 26.95 -8.04 -15.80
CA HIS A 439 27.78 -6.93 -15.36
C HIS A 439 27.23 -6.33 -14.06
N LEU A 440 27.94 -6.57 -12.96
CA LEU A 440 27.53 -6.13 -11.63
C LEU A 440 28.33 -4.90 -11.19
N PHE A 441 27.60 -3.81 -10.92
CA PHE A 441 28.14 -2.56 -10.42
C PHE A 441 27.65 -2.34 -8.98
N LEU A 442 28.58 -2.44 -8.02
CA LEU A 442 28.25 -2.27 -6.60
C LEU A 442 28.54 -0.84 -6.17
N GLY A 443 27.54 -0.19 -5.57
CA GLY A 443 27.64 1.17 -5.07
C GLY A 443 26.27 1.76 -4.79
N ASP A 444 26.27 3.03 -4.34
CA ASP A 444 25.06 3.82 -4.26
C ASP A 444 24.66 4.25 -5.68
N ALA A 445 23.40 4.03 -6.04
CA ALA A 445 22.92 4.20 -7.41
C ALA A 445 22.84 5.68 -7.80
#